data_c3a6204275b51522be8c9c09f6d1bebb
#
_entry.id   c3a6204275b51522be8c9c09f6d1bebb
#
_cell.length_a   1.000
_cell.length_b   1.000
_cell.length_c   1.000
_cell.angle_alpha   90.00
_cell.angle_beta   90.00
_cell.angle_gamma   90.00
#
_symmetry.space_group_name_H-M   'P 1'
#
loop_
_entity.id
_entity.type
_entity.pdbx_description
1 polymer ?
#
loop_
_entity_poly.entity_id
_entity_poly.type
_entity_poly.pdbx_seq_one_letter_code
_entity_poly.pdbx_strand_id
1 'polypeptide(L)'
;MTVPHILQIMLLSPSNAKSWAPRVRRIIFDEVHSIGMSEDGVVWEQLLLLAPCPIIALSATVGNPEQFNDWLIETQKSSGSELKMIQHSTRYSDLRKYMYQPPKTFQFSGFGKSHGVGLGLDGLEGFEAYHPIASLVDISRGMPDDLALEPRDCLSLWKAMCKYQTEKYKVPEAVNPAKALPKCIRKVDIFAWEKALKKVLINWMGDSASPFEKVVEELTHPEASDANELPTDKKAIDPLNLKATTLPLLYQLHKRRALPAILFNYDRSACEEIAFTLLEQLADAESKWKEGPYWKKMMEGYEKYQALKDKKSRKPAKPSKKTNDDDDEGGSKTDRMREESTDGTSIYDMFDPEAPQAEFSFANPKQLPKDELEEFVRQLRRKWIDEKLIDLLRRGIGVHHAGMNRKYRQCVEMLFRKGFLRVVIATGTLSLGINMPCATVVFSGDSVFLTALNFRQAAGRSGRRGFDLLGNVVFQGISQERASRLLSSRLPEITGHFPITTTLVLRLFTLLNDSKDSPYAVKAINALLSQPRLYLGGQSFKEQVLHHLRFSIEYLRKNELLGPRGEPVNFTSCVSHLYYTENSSFAFHGKSKTHLFGN
;
A
#
# COMPACT_ATOMS: atom_id res chain seq x y z
N MET A 1 -8.85 15.46 9.72
CA MET A 1 -8.34 14.85 8.49
C MET A 1 -9.36 15.05 7.39
N THR A 2 -8.95 15.50 6.22
CA THR A 2 -9.85 15.82 5.10
C THR A 2 -9.16 15.51 3.76
N VAL A 3 -9.88 15.57 2.66
CA VAL A 3 -9.32 15.43 1.31
C VAL A 3 -9.07 16.82 0.68
N PRO A 4 -8.18 16.94 -0.33
CA PRO A 4 -7.80 18.23 -0.92
C PRO A 4 -8.98 19.11 -1.33
N HIS A 5 -9.94 18.58 -2.06
CA HIS A 5 -11.13 19.34 -2.50
C HIS A 5 -11.93 19.92 -1.33
N ILE A 6 -12.14 19.14 -0.26
CA ILE A 6 -12.86 19.64 0.91
C ILE A 6 -12.05 20.74 1.62
N LEU A 7 -10.72 20.60 1.71
CA LEU A 7 -9.88 21.67 2.25
C LEU A 7 -9.95 22.93 1.42
N GLN A 8 -9.96 22.81 0.07
CA GLN A 8 -10.13 23.94 -0.84
C GLN A 8 -11.46 24.66 -0.59
N ILE A 9 -12.56 23.90 -0.48
CA ILE A 9 -13.89 24.46 -0.12
C ILE A 9 -13.81 25.22 1.19
N MET A 10 -13.17 24.64 2.21
CA MET A 10 -13.07 25.26 3.53
C MET A 10 -12.24 26.55 3.51
N LEU A 11 -11.14 26.60 2.74
CA LEU A 11 -10.26 27.77 2.65
C LEU A 11 -10.87 28.89 1.78
N LEU A 12 -11.63 28.55 0.75
CA LEU A 12 -12.25 29.52 -0.17
C LEU A 12 -13.67 29.93 0.25
N SER A 13 -14.21 29.39 1.35
CA SER A 13 -15.53 29.76 1.86
C SER A 13 -15.48 31.11 2.59
N PRO A 14 -16.29 32.12 2.19
CA PRO A 14 -16.35 33.41 2.87
C PRO A 14 -16.73 33.31 4.35
N SER A 15 -17.62 32.37 4.71
CA SER A 15 -18.04 32.13 6.10
C SER A 15 -16.89 31.69 7.00
N ASN A 16 -15.93 30.95 6.45
CA ASN A 16 -14.74 30.48 7.16
C ASN A 16 -13.61 31.51 7.24
N ALA A 17 -13.62 32.53 6.38
CA ALA A 17 -12.56 33.52 6.27
C ALA A 17 -12.32 34.33 7.56
N LYS A 18 -13.34 34.52 8.40
CA LYS A 18 -13.26 35.21 9.69
C LYS A 18 -13.24 34.29 10.89
N SER A 19 -13.74 33.06 10.76
CA SER A 19 -13.95 32.16 11.88
C SER A 19 -12.91 31.05 11.97
N TRP A 20 -12.78 30.24 10.93
CA TRP A 20 -12.01 29.00 10.96
C TRP A 20 -10.63 29.14 10.29
N ALA A 21 -10.57 29.70 9.07
CA ALA A 21 -9.34 29.73 8.27
C ALA A 21 -8.16 30.44 8.98
N PRO A 22 -8.37 31.58 9.69
CA PRO A 22 -7.29 32.24 10.45
C PRO A 22 -6.77 31.43 11.64
N ARG A 23 -7.52 30.42 12.10
CA ARG A 23 -7.17 29.57 13.25
C ARG A 23 -6.34 28.36 12.83
N VAL A 24 -6.23 28.06 11.55
CA VAL A 24 -5.41 26.96 11.03
C VAL A 24 -3.95 27.27 11.28
N ARG A 25 -3.29 26.42 12.07
CA ARG A 25 -1.90 26.61 12.47
C ARG A 25 -0.91 25.89 11.57
N ARG A 26 -1.29 24.74 11.02
CA ARG A 26 -0.46 23.89 10.16
C ARG A 26 -1.37 23.12 9.20
N ILE A 27 -0.91 22.90 7.98
CA ILE A 27 -1.52 21.98 7.03
C ILE A 27 -0.49 20.89 6.73
N ILE A 28 -0.87 19.63 6.94
CA ILE A 28 -0.04 18.47 6.62
C ILE A 28 -0.55 17.90 5.32
N PHE A 29 0.28 17.95 4.28
CA PHE A 29 0.03 17.35 2.99
C PHE A 29 0.69 15.97 2.96
N ASP A 30 -0.10 14.91 3.02
CA ASP A 30 0.38 13.54 2.88
C ASP A 30 0.32 13.12 1.41
N GLU A 31 1.33 12.37 0.95
CA GLU A 31 1.47 11.95 -0.46
C GLU A 31 1.47 13.15 -1.43
N VAL A 32 2.20 14.22 -1.10
CA VAL A 32 2.21 15.47 -1.87
C VAL A 32 2.67 15.32 -3.33
N HIS A 33 3.34 14.21 -3.68
CA HIS A 33 3.68 13.87 -5.06
C HIS A 33 2.46 13.64 -5.97
N SER A 34 1.27 13.47 -5.40
CA SER A 34 0.01 13.38 -6.13
C SER A 34 -0.28 14.63 -6.98
N ILE A 35 0.42 15.73 -6.72
CA ILE A 35 0.32 16.98 -7.49
C ILE A 35 0.60 16.79 -9.00
N GLY A 36 1.54 15.90 -9.36
CA GLY A 36 1.93 15.65 -10.75
C GLY A 36 1.17 14.53 -11.43
N MET A 37 0.35 13.75 -10.70
CA MET A 37 -0.15 12.46 -11.18
C MET A 37 -1.66 12.35 -11.34
N SER A 38 -2.42 13.29 -10.82
CA SER A 38 -3.88 13.21 -10.81
C SER A 38 -4.50 14.34 -11.66
N GLU A 39 -5.68 14.08 -12.21
CA GLU A 39 -6.53 15.13 -12.77
C GLU A 39 -6.79 16.25 -11.75
N ASP A 40 -6.66 15.93 -10.46
CA ASP A 40 -6.83 16.84 -9.33
C ASP A 40 -5.55 17.59 -8.94
N GLY A 41 -4.45 17.45 -9.67
CA GLY A 41 -3.15 18.08 -9.38
C GLY A 41 -3.25 19.60 -9.21
N VAL A 42 -4.09 20.25 -10.03
CA VAL A 42 -4.39 21.69 -9.94
C VAL A 42 -4.92 22.09 -8.56
N VAL A 43 -5.75 21.26 -7.93
CA VAL A 43 -6.30 21.52 -6.58
C VAL A 43 -5.18 21.46 -5.53
N TRP A 44 -4.26 20.53 -5.67
CA TRP A 44 -3.09 20.45 -4.79
C TRP A 44 -2.20 21.68 -4.89
N GLU A 45 -1.93 22.16 -6.11
CA GLU A 45 -1.17 23.39 -6.34
C GLU A 45 -1.86 24.60 -5.77
N GLN A 46 -3.15 24.76 -6.02
CA GLN A 46 -3.95 25.83 -5.43
C GLN A 46 -3.90 25.83 -3.91
N LEU A 47 -3.99 24.66 -3.28
CA LEU A 47 -3.91 24.54 -1.82
C LEU A 47 -2.54 24.92 -1.27
N LEU A 48 -1.45 24.54 -1.94
CA LEU A 48 -0.09 24.91 -1.54
C LEU A 48 0.14 26.41 -1.65
N LEU A 49 -0.37 27.04 -2.74
CA LEU A 49 -0.27 28.48 -2.96
C LEU A 49 -1.15 29.30 -2.01
N LEU A 50 -2.34 28.81 -1.67
CA LEU A 50 -3.33 29.48 -0.82
C LEU A 50 -3.21 29.11 0.66
N ALA A 51 -2.20 28.32 1.06
CA ALA A 51 -2.03 27.89 2.44
C ALA A 51 -1.86 29.10 3.39
N PRO A 52 -2.76 29.29 4.37
CA PRO A 52 -2.73 30.45 5.27
C PRO A 52 -1.66 30.34 6.37
N CYS A 53 -0.99 29.21 6.47
CA CYS A 53 -0.07 28.86 7.54
C CYS A 53 1.06 27.98 6.99
N PRO A 54 2.16 27.79 7.77
CA PRO A 54 3.23 26.89 7.38
C PRO A 54 2.74 25.47 7.10
N ILE A 55 3.35 24.83 6.11
CA ILE A 55 3.00 23.49 5.65
C ILE A 55 4.00 22.43 6.14
N ILE A 56 3.54 21.19 6.19
CA ILE A 56 4.37 19.99 6.29
C ILE A 56 4.02 19.12 5.08
N ALA A 57 4.94 18.97 4.14
CA ALA A 57 4.76 18.17 2.93
C ALA A 57 5.46 16.81 3.10
N LEU A 58 4.70 15.72 3.01
CA LEU A 58 5.21 14.36 3.16
C LEU A 58 5.12 13.64 1.82
N SER A 59 6.21 12.99 1.43
CA SER A 59 6.26 12.15 0.23
C SER A 59 7.30 11.06 0.35
N ALA A 60 7.04 9.90 -0.24
CA ALA A 60 7.96 8.78 -0.29
C ALA A 60 8.59 8.58 -1.68
N THR A 61 7.95 9.07 -2.75
CA THR A 61 8.28 8.72 -4.14
C THR A 61 8.23 9.96 -5.04
N VAL A 62 9.33 10.68 -5.12
CA VAL A 62 9.47 11.89 -5.97
C VAL A 62 10.67 11.68 -6.89
N GLY A 63 10.49 11.89 -8.20
CA GLY A 63 11.56 11.73 -9.20
C GLY A 63 12.53 12.91 -9.27
N ASN A 64 12.08 14.10 -8.89
CA ASN A 64 12.86 15.36 -8.90
C ASN A 64 12.72 16.14 -7.58
N PRO A 65 13.20 15.57 -6.46
CA PRO A 65 12.95 16.12 -5.13
C PRO A 65 13.56 17.52 -4.93
N GLU A 66 14.71 17.83 -5.53
CA GLU A 66 15.37 19.12 -5.43
C GLU A 66 14.54 20.23 -6.10
N GLN A 67 14.08 20.00 -7.33
CA GLN A 67 13.23 20.97 -8.04
C GLN A 67 11.92 21.23 -7.32
N PHE A 68 11.33 20.16 -6.77
CA PHE A 68 10.11 20.24 -5.98
C PHE A 68 10.33 21.03 -4.69
N ASN A 69 11.44 20.79 -4.01
CA ASN A 69 11.82 21.52 -2.80
C ASN A 69 12.04 23.01 -3.09
N ASP A 70 12.76 23.35 -4.16
CA ASP A 70 13.05 24.75 -4.53
C ASP A 70 11.75 25.52 -4.81
N TRP A 71 10.81 24.89 -5.52
CA TRP A 71 9.49 25.49 -5.76
C TRP A 71 8.70 25.69 -4.45
N LEU A 72 8.73 24.71 -3.54
CA LEU A 72 8.07 24.83 -2.24
C LEU A 72 8.73 25.92 -1.36
N ILE A 73 10.07 26.05 -1.39
CA ILE A 73 10.79 27.11 -0.67
C ILE A 73 10.33 28.48 -1.17
N GLU A 74 10.29 28.69 -2.48
CA GLU A 74 9.81 29.93 -3.09
C GLU A 74 8.35 30.23 -2.71
N THR A 75 7.49 29.21 -2.76
CA THR A 75 6.07 29.34 -2.39
C THR A 75 5.90 29.71 -0.92
N GLN A 76 6.63 29.09 -0.01
CA GLN A 76 6.52 29.36 1.42
C GLN A 76 7.18 30.70 1.81
N LYS A 77 8.23 31.11 1.10
CA LYS A 77 8.89 32.41 1.33
C LYS A 77 7.94 33.58 1.03
N SER A 78 7.13 33.48 -0.02
CA SER A 78 6.13 34.53 -0.35
C SER A 78 5.03 34.65 0.69
N SER A 79 4.75 33.60 1.46
CA SER A 79 3.82 33.63 2.61
C SER A 79 4.51 33.97 3.96
N GLY A 80 5.82 34.28 3.92
CA GLY A 80 6.61 34.66 5.11
C GLY A 80 7.05 33.47 5.97
N SER A 81 7.11 32.26 5.40
CA SER A 81 7.56 31.04 6.09
C SER A 81 8.84 30.51 5.47
N GLU A 82 9.73 29.98 6.31
CA GLU A 82 10.93 29.27 5.88
C GLU A 82 10.63 27.78 5.79
N LEU A 83 11.08 27.12 4.71
CA LEU A 83 10.89 25.69 4.47
C LEU A 83 12.25 24.99 4.39
N LYS A 84 12.35 23.82 5.02
CA LYS A 84 13.54 22.96 4.99
C LYS A 84 13.18 21.56 4.56
N MET A 85 13.88 21.03 3.56
CA MET A 85 13.77 19.63 3.17
C MET A 85 14.54 18.73 4.13
N ILE A 86 13.89 17.66 4.58
CA ILE A 86 14.51 16.57 5.32
C ILE A 86 14.36 15.31 4.47
N GLN A 87 15.47 14.86 3.90
CA GLN A 87 15.51 13.65 3.11
C GLN A 87 16.03 12.47 3.94
N HIS A 88 15.27 11.38 3.97
CA HIS A 88 15.62 10.18 4.69
C HIS A 88 15.57 8.98 3.73
N SER A 89 16.71 8.53 3.26
CA SER A 89 16.85 7.46 2.27
C SER A 89 16.81 6.05 2.86
N THR A 90 16.80 5.93 4.21
CA THR A 90 16.96 4.63 4.87
C THR A 90 15.64 4.01 5.27
N ARG A 91 15.39 2.76 4.83
CA ARG A 91 14.25 1.96 5.30
C ARG A 91 14.61 1.20 6.57
N TYR A 92 13.59 0.93 7.40
CA TYR A 92 13.75 0.05 8.56
C TYR A 92 14.04 -1.38 8.11
N SER A 93 13.19 -1.95 7.25
CA SER A 93 13.35 -3.30 6.69
C SER A 93 13.97 -3.22 5.31
N ASP A 94 14.97 -4.03 5.03
CA ASP A 94 15.52 -4.19 3.69
C ASP A 94 14.54 -4.97 2.81
N LEU A 95 14.61 -4.81 1.49
CA LEU A 95 13.72 -5.48 0.55
C LEU A 95 14.50 -6.47 -0.30
N ARG A 96 14.22 -7.76 -0.13
CA ARG A 96 14.75 -8.83 -0.98
C ARG A 96 13.75 -9.18 -2.07
N LYS A 97 14.22 -9.27 -3.28
CA LYS A 97 13.43 -9.53 -4.48
C LYS A 97 13.61 -10.99 -4.89
N TYR A 98 12.52 -11.60 -5.35
CA TYR A 98 12.49 -12.99 -5.78
C TYR A 98 11.70 -13.15 -7.07
N MET A 99 12.23 -13.93 -8.00
CA MET A 99 11.45 -14.51 -9.07
C MET A 99 10.80 -15.80 -8.56
N TYR A 100 9.53 -16.02 -8.87
CA TYR A 100 8.82 -17.23 -8.47
C TYR A 100 8.56 -18.13 -9.67
N GLN A 101 9.07 -19.35 -9.58
CA GLN A 101 8.81 -20.44 -10.51
C GLN A 101 8.00 -21.51 -9.78
N PRO A 102 6.79 -21.85 -10.22
CA PRO A 102 5.99 -22.86 -9.54
C PRO A 102 6.62 -24.24 -9.67
N PRO A 103 6.40 -25.14 -8.69
CA PRO A 103 6.83 -26.52 -8.80
C PRO A 103 6.12 -27.19 -9.99
N LYS A 104 6.77 -28.19 -10.61
CA LYS A 104 6.21 -28.93 -11.77
C LYS A 104 4.86 -29.56 -11.42
N THR A 105 4.71 -30.08 -10.24
CA THR A 105 3.47 -30.66 -9.71
C THR A 105 3.25 -30.20 -8.28
N PHE A 106 2.00 -29.95 -7.93
CA PHE A 106 1.64 -29.55 -6.57
C PHE A 106 0.31 -30.20 -6.17
N GLN A 107 0.29 -30.84 -5.00
CA GLN A 107 -0.91 -31.39 -4.40
C GLN A 107 -1.05 -30.82 -2.99
N PHE A 108 -2.12 -30.11 -2.73
CA PHE A 108 -2.41 -29.54 -1.43
C PHE A 108 -3.19 -30.53 -0.57
N SER A 109 -2.63 -30.87 0.60
CA SER A 109 -3.23 -31.76 1.59
C SER A 109 -3.46 -31.09 2.95
N GLY A 110 -3.33 -29.77 3.00
CA GLY A 110 -3.43 -28.97 4.21
C GLY A 110 -2.11 -28.31 4.62
N PHE A 111 -2.22 -27.27 5.44
CA PHE A 111 -1.05 -26.59 5.99
C PHE A 111 -0.46 -27.40 7.14
N GLY A 112 0.76 -27.86 6.97
CA GLY A 112 1.55 -28.46 8.05
C GLY A 112 2.06 -27.42 9.05
N LYS A 113 2.76 -27.89 10.09
CA LYS A 113 3.42 -26.99 11.04
C LYS A 113 4.44 -26.11 10.28
N SER A 114 4.35 -24.80 10.47
CA SER A 114 5.33 -23.88 9.90
C SER A 114 6.71 -24.11 10.52
N HIS A 115 7.71 -24.36 9.68
CA HIS A 115 9.07 -24.65 10.11
C HIS A 115 9.97 -23.46 9.79
N GLY A 116 10.87 -23.17 10.71
CA GLY A 116 12.09 -22.46 10.45
C GLY A 116 12.10 -20.96 10.69
N VAL A 117 13.07 -20.59 11.46
CA VAL A 117 13.64 -19.26 11.59
C VAL A 117 14.63 -19.11 10.43
N GLY A 118 14.21 -18.49 9.34
CA GLY A 118 15.09 -18.11 8.23
C GLY A 118 14.76 -16.71 7.80
N LEU A 119 15.78 -15.90 7.54
CA LEU A 119 15.62 -14.59 6.93
C LEU A 119 15.31 -14.75 5.45
N GLY A 120 14.14 -14.24 5.02
CA GLY A 120 13.72 -14.26 3.61
C GLY A 120 13.21 -15.63 3.14
N LEU A 121 13.13 -15.77 1.82
CA LEU A 121 12.58 -16.95 1.13
C LEU A 121 13.65 -17.82 0.50
N ASP A 122 14.92 -17.56 0.80
CA ASP A 122 16.06 -18.31 0.24
C ASP A 122 15.96 -19.80 0.59
N GLY A 123 16.28 -20.65 -0.38
CA GLY A 123 16.24 -22.10 -0.24
C GLY A 123 14.84 -22.71 -0.19
N LEU A 124 13.79 -21.92 -0.42
CA LEU A 124 12.46 -22.45 -0.69
C LEU A 124 12.33 -22.84 -2.15
N GLU A 125 11.67 -23.95 -2.39
CA GLU A 125 11.37 -24.41 -3.75
C GLU A 125 10.56 -23.36 -4.51
N GLY A 126 11.04 -23.04 -5.72
CA GLY A 126 10.41 -22.08 -6.59
C GLY A 126 10.75 -20.60 -6.33
N PHE A 127 11.57 -20.27 -5.33
CA PHE A 127 11.99 -18.89 -5.08
C PHE A 127 13.46 -18.69 -5.41
N GLU A 128 13.72 -17.91 -6.45
CA GLU A 128 15.05 -17.51 -6.88
C GLU A 128 15.29 -16.05 -6.49
N ALA A 129 16.35 -15.80 -5.73
CA ALA A 129 16.70 -14.45 -5.31
C ALA A 129 17.17 -13.63 -6.52
N TYR A 130 16.59 -12.43 -6.68
CA TYR A 130 16.91 -11.52 -7.77
C TYR A 130 17.78 -10.36 -7.28
N HIS A 131 19.03 -10.29 -7.77
CA HIS A 131 19.96 -9.23 -7.37
C HIS A 131 19.59 -7.90 -8.04
N PRO A 132 19.44 -6.76 -7.31
CA PRO A 132 19.01 -5.49 -7.90
C PRO A 132 19.91 -4.98 -9.04
N ILE A 133 21.21 -5.21 -8.96
CA ILE A 133 22.17 -4.82 -10.03
C ILE A 133 21.93 -5.60 -11.33
N ALA A 134 21.41 -6.84 -11.25
CA ALA A 134 21.04 -7.60 -12.44
C ALA A 134 19.95 -6.91 -13.29
N SER A 135 19.26 -5.91 -12.74
CA SER A 135 18.28 -5.12 -13.49
C SER A 135 18.91 -4.06 -14.42
N LEU A 136 20.20 -3.75 -14.26
CA LEU A 136 20.89 -2.70 -15.01
C LEU A 136 21.38 -3.19 -16.39
N VAL A 137 20.51 -3.86 -17.13
CA VAL A 137 20.82 -4.35 -18.48
C VAL A 137 20.91 -3.20 -19.49
N ASP A 138 20.06 -2.19 -19.34
CA ASP A 138 20.05 -0.99 -20.19
C ASP A 138 20.84 0.15 -19.52
N ILE A 139 22.12 0.24 -19.91
CA ILE A 139 23.08 1.22 -19.37
C ILE A 139 22.67 2.67 -19.70
N SER A 140 21.93 2.89 -20.80
CA SER A 140 21.54 4.24 -21.26
C SER A 140 20.70 5.00 -20.24
N ARG A 141 19.99 4.30 -19.38
CA ARG A 141 19.11 4.89 -18.35
C ARG A 141 19.86 5.31 -17.09
N GLY A 142 21.11 4.87 -16.92
CA GLY A 142 21.85 5.06 -15.69
C GLY A 142 21.30 4.25 -14.53
N MET A 143 21.95 4.35 -13.37
CA MET A 143 21.50 3.69 -12.13
C MET A 143 20.46 4.57 -11.43
N PRO A 144 19.27 4.03 -11.08
CA PRO A 144 18.31 4.77 -10.26
C PRO A 144 18.87 5.09 -8.88
N ASP A 145 18.63 6.31 -8.37
CA ASP A 145 19.11 6.75 -7.06
C ASP A 145 18.50 5.95 -5.90
N ASP A 146 17.30 5.44 -6.11
CA ASP A 146 16.53 4.65 -5.14
C ASP A 146 16.73 3.14 -5.24
N LEU A 147 17.65 2.67 -6.10
CA LEU A 147 18.03 1.26 -6.20
C LEU A 147 18.79 0.85 -4.93
N ALA A 148 18.09 0.36 -3.91
CA ALA A 148 18.68 -0.06 -2.65
C ALA A 148 19.21 -1.50 -2.72
N LEU A 149 20.40 -1.71 -2.12
CA LEU A 149 21.04 -3.02 -1.93
C LEU A 149 20.97 -3.41 -0.45
N GLU A 150 20.63 -4.66 -0.17
CA GLU A 150 20.80 -5.20 1.17
C GLU A 150 22.27 -5.58 1.45
N PRO A 151 22.66 -5.86 2.70
CA PRO A 151 24.05 -6.22 3.02
C PRO A 151 24.59 -7.40 2.22
N ARG A 152 23.75 -8.39 1.94
CA ARG A 152 24.09 -9.56 1.11
C ARG A 152 24.33 -9.16 -0.34
N ASP A 153 23.48 -8.31 -0.90
CA ASP A 153 23.65 -7.81 -2.27
C ASP A 153 24.95 -7.03 -2.41
N CYS A 154 25.28 -6.19 -1.42
CA CYS A 154 26.56 -5.46 -1.39
C CYS A 154 27.76 -6.42 -1.40
N LEU A 155 27.67 -7.52 -0.63
CA LEU A 155 28.74 -8.50 -0.57
C LEU A 155 28.88 -9.28 -1.89
N SER A 156 27.76 -9.67 -2.50
CA SER A 156 27.74 -10.36 -3.79
C SER A 156 28.27 -9.46 -4.90
N LEU A 157 27.88 -8.19 -4.92
CA LEU A 157 28.40 -7.18 -5.84
C LEU A 157 29.91 -7.00 -5.68
N TRP A 158 30.40 -6.82 -4.44
CA TRP A 158 31.83 -6.67 -4.19
C TRP A 158 32.62 -7.89 -4.68
N LYS A 159 32.15 -9.11 -4.42
CA LYS A 159 32.80 -10.35 -4.89
C LYS A 159 32.83 -10.42 -6.40
N ALA A 160 31.74 -10.13 -7.09
CA ALA A 160 31.67 -10.13 -8.55
C ALA A 160 32.62 -9.08 -9.16
N MET A 161 32.65 -7.86 -8.58
CA MET A 161 33.59 -6.83 -9.02
C MET A 161 35.03 -7.25 -8.80
N CYS A 162 35.39 -7.87 -7.69
CA CYS A 162 36.76 -8.38 -7.44
C CYS A 162 37.14 -9.52 -8.40
N LYS A 163 36.18 -10.36 -8.79
CA LYS A 163 36.38 -11.48 -9.72
C LYS A 163 36.74 -10.97 -11.13
N TYR A 164 36.08 -9.91 -11.58
CA TYR A 164 36.23 -9.38 -12.95
C TYR A 164 37.09 -8.12 -13.06
N GLN A 165 37.68 -7.62 -11.97
CA GLN A 165 38.56 -6.46 -12.00
C GLN A 165 39.75 -6.66 -12.94
N THR A 166 40.20 -5.56 -13.57
CA THR A 166 41.37 -5.51 -14.43
C THR A 166 42.35 -4.46 -13.94
N GLU A 167 43.54 -4.36 -14.51
CA GLU A 167 44.52 -3.34 -14.11
C GLU A 167 43.97 -1.91 -14.20
N LYS A 168 43.16 -1.63 -15.24
CA LYS A 168 42.53 -0.33 -15.47
C LYS A 168 41.32 -0.11 -14.56
N TYR A 169 40.58 -1.17 -14.26
CA TYR A 169 39.31 -1.12 -13.47
C TYR A 169 39.47 -1.90 -12.17
N LYS A 170 40.34 -1.40 -11.29
CA LYS A 170 40.56 -2.01 -9.97
C LYS A 170 39.44 -1.61 -8.98
N VAL A 171 39.08 -2.56 -8.14
CA VAL A 171 38.22 -2.32 -6.99
C VAL A 171 39.08 -1.67 -5.92
N PRO A 172 38.78 -0.44 -5.49
CA PRO A 172 39.57 0.24 -4.46
C PRO A 172 39.57 -0.54 -3.14
N GLU A 173 40.74 -0.62 -2.52
CA GLU A 173 40.92 -1.29 -1.23
C GLU A 173 40.01 -0.71 -0.13
N ALA A 174 39.61 0.55 -0.27
CA ALA A 174 38.71 1.24 0.65
C ALA A 174 37.28 0.65 0.67
N VAL A 175 36.86 -0.08 -0.39
CA VAL A 175 35.56 -0.78 -0.43
C VAL A 175 35.64 -2.25 -0.05
N ASN A 176 36.82 -2.74 0.33
CA ASN A 176 36.97 -4.07 0.89
C ASN A 176 36.21 -4.15 2.23
N PRO A 177 35.26 -5.08 2.40
CA PRO A 177 34.41 -5.14 3.61
C PRO A 177 35.22 -5.29 4.90
N ALA A 178 36.38 -5.95 4.86
CA ALA A 178 37.27 -6.06 6.02
C ALA A 178 37.86 -4.72 6.49
N LYS A 179 37.96 -3.72 5.61
CA LYS A 179 38.46 -2.38 5.91
C LYS A 179 37.35 -1.33 6.00
N ALA A 180 36.33 -1.47 5.17
CA ALA A 180 35.20 -0.53 5.08
C ALA A 180 34.22 -0.65 6.25
N LEU A 181 34.09 -1.84 6.82
CA LEU A 181 33.09 -2.12 7.86
C LEU A 181 33.75 -2.27 9.25
N PRO A 182 33.21 -1.65 10.29
CA PRO A 182 33.67 -1.83 11.65
C PRO A 182 33.36 -3.24 12.19
N LYS A 183 34.01 -3.65 13.28
CA LYS A 183 33.73 -4.96 13.92
C LYS A 183 32.26 -5.09 14.36
N CYS A 184 31.63 -4.00 14.80
CA CYS A 184 30.20 -3.94 15.11
C CYS A 184 29.49 -3.15 14.01
N ILE A 185 28.92 -3.87 13.04
CA ILE A 185 28.31 -3.29 11.85
C ILE A 185 26.93 -2.71 12.20
N ARG A 186 26.74 -1.42 11.88
CA ARG A 186 25.45 -0.72 11.97
C ARG A 186 24.88 -0.52 10.57
N LYS A 187 23.58 -0.27 10.49
CA LYS A 187 22.91 -0.02 9.20
C LYS A 187 23.51 1.17 8.44
N VAL A 188 23.95 2.21 9.18
CA VAL A 188 24.63 3.38 8.60
C VAL A 188 25.94 3.00 7.90
N ASP A 189 26.70 2.06 8.47
CA ASP A 189 27.97 1.59 7.89
C ASP A 189 27.73 0.84 6.56
N ILE A 190 26.65 0.04 6.50
CA ILE A 190 26.23 -0.64 5.26
C ILE A 190 25.86 0.39 4.19
N PHE A 191 25.11 1.44 4.51
CA PHE A 191 24.77 2.49 3.54
C PHE A 191 25.99 3.24 3.01
N ALA A 192 26.94 3.55 3.90
CA ALA A 192 28.19 4.17 3.46
C ALA A 192 28.96 3.26 2.51
N TRP A 193 29.01 1.97 2.81
CA TRP A 193 29.65 0.95 1.97
C TRP A 193 28.91 0.75 0.64
N GLU A 194 27.58 0.61 0.67
CA GLU A 194 26.71 0.55 -0.52
C GLU A 194 26.97 1.74 -1.46
N LYS A 195 26.97 2.96 -0.91
CA LYS A 195 27.22 4.18 -1.68
C LYS A 195 28.61 4.19 -2.32
N ALA A 196 29.62 3.71 -1.59
CA ALA A 196 30.99 3.60 -2.11
C ALA A 196 31.09 2.56 -3.23
N LEU A 197 30.47 1.38 -3.10
CA LEU A 197 30.41 0.34 -4.13
C LEU A 197 29.69 0.84 -5.38
N LYS A 198 28.54 1.47 -5.22
CA LYS A 198 27.77 2.04 -6.34
C LYS A 198 28.56 3.10 -7.08
N LYS A 199 29.32 3.95 -6.40
CA LYS A 199 30.17 4.95 -7.03
C LYS A 199 31.22 4.32 -7.94
N VAL A 200 31.85 3.22 -7.52
CA VAL A 200 32.81 2.47 -8.35
C VAL A 200 32.09 1.84 -9.54
N LEU A 201 30.93 1.23 -9.31
CA LEU A 201 30.16 0.58 -10.36
C LEU A 201 29.65 1.58 -11.41
N ILE A 202 29.20 2.78 -11.02
CA ILE A 202 28.79 3.86 -11.94
C ILE A 202 29.96 4.29 -12.83
N ASN A 203 31.18 4.37 -12.29
CA ASN A 203 32.36 4.69 -13.10
C ASN A 203 32.61 3.58 -14.15
N TRP A 204 32.41 2.31 -13.79
CA TRP A 204 32.53 1.21 -14.74
C TRP A 204 31.42 1.24 -15.79
N MET A 205 30.22 1.57 -15.40
CA MET A 205 29.04 1.69 -16.27
C MET A 205 29.19 2.77 -17.36
N GLY A 206 29.98 3.81 -17.08
CA GLY A 206 30.28 4.89 -18.04
C GLY A 206 31.29 4.55 -19.13
N ASP A 207 31.95 3.40 -19.07
CA ASP A 207 32.99 2.98 -20.05
C ASP A 207 32.66 1.58 -20.60
N SER A 208 32.39 1.49 -21.90
CA SER A 208 32.04 0.23 -22.58
C SER A 208 33.18 -0.82 -22.56
N ALA A 209 34.41 -0.41 -22.30
CA ALA A 209 35.55 -1.32 -22.17
C ALA A 209 35.67 -1.90 -20.74
N SER A 210 34.82 -1.48 -19.82
CA SER A 210 34.84 -1.95 -18.44
C SER A 210 34.25 -3.37 -18.29
N PRO A 211 34.58 -4.08 -17.21
CA PRO A 211 34.02 -5.40 -16.96
C PRO A 211 32.56 -5.34 -16.38
N PHE A 212 31.86 -4.22 -16.53
CA PHE A 212 30.51 -4.02 -16.01
C PHE A 212 29.52 -5.11 -16.45
N GLU A 213 29.49 -5.42 -17.76
CA GLU A 213 28.57 -6.43 -18.29
C GLU A 213 28.80 -7.81 -17.68
N LYS A 214 30.05 -8.21 -17.47
CA LYS A 214 30.41 -9.48 -16.82
C LYS A 214 29.96 -9.54 -15.37
N VAL A 215 30.01 -8.40 -14.66
CA VAL A 215 29.50 -8.30 -13.27
C VAL A 215 27.97 -8.44 -13.24
N VAL A 216 27.27 -7.80 -14.18
CA VAL A 216 25.80 -7.94 -14.29
C VAL A 216 25.41 -9.37 -14.63
N GLU A 217 26.10 -10.01 -15.58
CA GLU A 217 25.86 -11.39 -15.98
C GLU A 217 26.06 -12.38 -14.82
N GLU A 218 27.14 -12.24 -14.05
CA GLU A 218 27.41 -13.06 -12.86
C GLU A 218 26.31 -12.91 -11.80
N LEU A 219 25.77 -11.69 -11.63
CA LEU A 219 24.71 -11.43 -10.65
C LEU A 219 23.32 -11.82 -11.18
N THR A 220 23.16 -12.01 -12.49
CA THR A 220 21.93 -12.47 -13.12
C THR A 220 21.78 -13.99 -12.98
N HIS A 221 22.89 -14.72 -13.09
CA HIS A 221 22.91 -16.18 -13.03
C HIS A 221 23.92 -16.63 -11.96
N PRO A 222 23.59 -16.51 -10.66
CA PRO A 222 24.44 -17.05 -9.61
C PRO A 222 24.45 -18.58 -9.71
N GLU A 223 25.54 -19.15 -10.28
CA GLU A 223 25.82 -20.58 -10.48
C GLU A 223 24.56 -21.39 -10.85
N ALA A 224 24.47 -21.79 -12.12
CA ALA A 224 23.35 -22.53 -12.68
C ALA A 224 22.99 -23.73 -11.79
N SER A 225 21.89 -23.65 -11.07
CA SER A 225 21.12 -24.83 -10.75
C SER A 225 20.53 -25.33 -12.08
N ASP A 226 20.95 -26.52 -12.49
CA ASP A 226 20.44 -27.23 -13.65
C ASP A 226 18.92 -27.28 -13.66
N ALA A 227 18.26 -26.35 -14.25
CA ALA A 227 16.85 -26.46 -14.60
C ALA A 227 16.33 -25.20 -15.31
N ASN A 228 16.45 -25.12 -16.60
CA ASN A 228 15.49 -24.32 -17.38
C ASN A 228 15.24 -24.94 -18.74
N GLU A 229 14.81 -26.18 -18.73
CA GLU A 229 13.94 -26.63 -19.81
C GLU A 229 12.50 -26.31 -19.40
N LEU A 230 11.80 -25.54 -20.22
CA LEU A 230 10.34 -25.37 -20.11
C LEU A 230 9.70 -26.77 -19.99
N PRO A 231 8.80 -26.98 -19.06
CA PRO A 231 8.23 -28.29 -18.82
C PRO A 231 7.49 -28.75 -20.08
N THR A 232 8.04 -29.75 -20.74
CA THR A 232 7.39 -30.47 -21.86
C THR A 232 6.34 -31.46 -21.38
N ASP A 233 6.20 -31.62 -20.05
CA ASP A 233 5.26 -32.54 -19.45
C ASP A 233 3.87 -31.91 -19.37
N LYS A 234 2.85 -32.56 -19.98
CA LYS A 234 1.46 -32.08 -20.01
C LYS A 234 0.81 -31.94 -18.62
N LYS A 235 1.46 -32.43 -17.57
CA LYS A 235 1.02 -32.31 -16.16
C LYS A 235 1.70 -31.16 -15.39
N ALA A 236 2.67 -30.49 -16.01
CA ALA A 236 3.36 -29.40 -15.35
C ALA A 236 2.47 -28.16 -15.23
N ILE A 237 2.60 -27.45 -14.13
CA ILE A 237 1.87 -26.19 -13.86
C ILE A 237 2.47 -25.12 -14.77
N ASP A 238 1.63 -24.49 -15.61
CA ASP A 238 2.02 -23.34 -16.41
C ASP A 238 2.36 -22.15 -15.47
N PRO A 239 3.59 -21.61 -15.52
CA PRO A 239 4.00 -20.48 -14.72
C PRO A 239 3.14 -19.20 -14.90
N LEU A 240 2.53 -19.05 -16.08
CA LEU A 240 1.64 -17.93 -16.40
C LEU A 240 0.22 -18.12 -15.88
N ASN A 241 -0.16 -19.34 -15.48
CA ASN A 241 -1.47 -19.62 -14.91
C ASN A 241 -1.51 -19.22 -13.44
N LEU A 242 -1.85 -17.97 -13.17
CA LEU A 242 -1.88 -17.40 -11.81
C LEU A 242 -2.83 -18.16 -10.87
N LYS A 243 -3.95 -18.69 -11.38
CA LYS A 243 -4.91 -19.47 -10.58
C LYS A 243 -4.29 -20.77 -10.05
N ALA A 244 -3.48 -21.42 -10.85
CA ALA A 244 -2.82 -22.68 -10.47
C ALA A 244 -1.57 -22.45 -9.62
N THR A 245 -0.87 -21.32 -9.81
CA THR A 245 0.43 -21.05 -9.16
C THR A 245 0.30 -20.33 -7.82
N THR A 246 -0.85 -19.72 -7.51
CA THR A 246 -1.00 -18.91 -6.28
C THR A 246 -1.06 -19.76 -5.01
N LEU A 247 -1.77 -20.88 -4.99
CA LEU A 247 -1.82 -21.73 -3.80
C LEU A 247 -0.45 -22.34 -3.45
N PRO A 248 0.32 -22.89 -4.40
CA PRO A 248 1.70 -23.35 -4.14
C PRO A 248 2.59 -22.24 -3.56
N LEU A 249 2.52 -21.02 -4.11
CA LEU A 249 3.24 -19.85 -3.62
C LEU A 249 2.86 -19.53 -2.16
N LEU A 250 1.58 -19.39 -1.87
CA LEU A 250 1.09 -19.07 -0.53
C LEU A 250 1.39 -20.18 0.49
N TYR A 251 1.38 -21.44 0.04
CA TYR A 251 1.80 -22.58 0.87
C TYR A 251 3.26 -22.45 1.33
N GLN A 252 4.17 -22.11 0.41
CA GLN A 252 5.58 -21.90 0.75
C GLN A 252 5.76 -20.68 1.68
N LEU A 253 5.03 -19.58 1.43
CA LEU A 253 5.04 -18.41 2.32
C LEU A 253 4.53 -18.77 3.72
N HIS A 254 3.48 -19.58 3.83
CA HIS A 254 2.98 -20.07 5.11
C HIS A 254 4.04 -20.91 5.82
N LYS A 255 4.65 -21.86 5.12
CA LYS A 255 5.70 -22.76 5.65
C LYS A 255 6.87 -21.96 6.23
N ARG A 256 7.27 -20.85 5.59
CA ARG A 256 8.39 -19.97 5.99
C ARG A 256 8.01 -18.88 6.99
N ARG A 257 6.74 -18.79 7.40
CA ARG A 257 6.19 -17.71 8.25
C ARG A 257 6.33 -16.31 7.61
N ALA A 258 6.32 -16.25 6.29
CA ALA A 258 6.41 -15.01 5.52
C ALA A 258 5.04 -14.36 5.23
N LEU A 259 3.99 -14.75 5.95
CA LEU A 259 2.69 -14.10 5.98
C LEU A 259 2.63 -13.06 7.12
N PRO A 260 1.80 -11.99 7.02
CA PRO A 260 0.80 -11.74 5.98
C PRO A 260 1.41 -11.32 4.64
N ALA A 261 0.70 -11.63 3.55
CA ALA A 261 1.07 -11.27 2.20
C ALA A 261 -0.03 -10.45 1.50
N ILE A 262 0.38 -9.51 0.65
CA ILE A 262 -0.50 -8.80 -0.27
C ILE A 262 -0.09 -9.17 -1.70
N LEU A 263 -1.04 -9.69 -2.47
CA LEU A 263 -0.89 -10.00 -3.89
C LEU A 263 -1.46 -8.85 -4.71
N PHE A 264 -0.63 -8.18 -5.48
CA PHE A 264 -1.06 -7.13 -6.38
C PHE A 264 -1.27 -7.67 -7.78
N ASN A 265 -2.50 -7.57 -8.28
CA ASN A 265 -2.86 -7.77 -9.67
C ASN A 265 -3.67 -6.56 -10.13
N TYR A 266 -3.34 -6.00 -11.30
CA TYR A 266 -3.97 -4.75 -11.76
C TYR A 266 -5.29 -4.98 -12.53
N ASP A 267 -5.70 -6.25 -12.70
CA ASP A 267 -7.02 -6.61 -13.21
C ASP A 267 -7.96 -6.97 -12.06
N ARG A 268 -9.14 -6.33 -12.02
CA ARG A 268 -10.14 -6.55 -10.96
C ARG A 268 -10.74 -7.95 -11.04
N SER A 269 -11.04 -8.41 -12.26
CA SER A 269 -11.62 -9.74 -12.50
C SER A 269 -10.64 -10.82 -12.11
N ALA A 270 -9.35 -10.66 -12.48
CA ALA A 270 -8.30 -11.59 -12.09
C ALA A 270 -8.12 -11.67 -10.56
N CYS A 271 -8.24 -10.54 -9.84
CA CYS A 271 -8.20 -10.56 -8.37
C CYS A 271 -9.30 -11.44 -7.77
N GLU A 272 -10.54 -11.32 -8.28
CA GLU A 272 -11.68 -12.12 -7.81
C GLU A 272 -11.53 -13.59 -8.22
N GLU A 273 -11.15 -13.87 -9.47
CA GLU A 273 -10.96 -15.22 -9.97
C GLU A 273 -9.86 -15.99 -9.22
N ILE A 274 -8.72 -15.37 -8.95
CA ILE A 274 -7.66 -15.98 -8.14
C ILE A 274 -8.19 -16.28 -6.73
N ALA A 275 -8.92 -15.36 -6.12
CA ALA A 275 -9.47 -15.55 -4.78
C ALA A 275 -10.50 -16.69 -4.73
N PHE A 276 -11.43 -16.75 -5.71
CA PHE A 276 -12.44 -17.81 -5.76
C PHE A 276 -11.81 -19.17 -6.06
N THR A 277 -10.80 -19.22 -6.93
CA THR A 277 -10.06 -20.48 -7.18
C THR A 277 -9.34 -20.96 -5.91
N LEU A 278 -8.75 -20.05 -5.13
CA LEU A 278 -8.15 -20.39 -3.82
C LEU A 278 -9.20 -20.93 -2.85
N LEU A 279 -10.38 -20.30 -2.79
CA LEU A 279 -11.48 -20.77 -1.95
C LEU A 279 -11.87 -22.21 -2.30
N GLU A 280 -12.08 -22.48 -3.60
CA GLU A 280 -12.44 -23.80 -4.11
C GLU A 280 -11.35 -24.83 -3.78
N GLN A 281 -10.09 -24.54 -4.05
CA GLN A 281 -8.97 -25.45 -3.76
C GLN A 281 -8.85 -25.78 -2.26
N LEU A 282 -9.04 -24.79 -1.39
CA LEU A 282 -8.99 -24.99 0.06
C LEU A 282 -10.21 -25.78 0.55
N ALA A 283 -11.42 -25.49 0.03
CA ALA A 283 -12.64 -26.18 0.40
C ALA A 283 -12.64 -27.63 -0.06
N ASP A 284 -12.19 -27.90 -1.30
CA ASP A 284 -12.08 -29.27 -1.83
C ASP A 284 -11.08 -30.13 -1.03
N ALA A 285 -9.94 -29.54 -0.68
CA ALA A 285 -8.95 -30.24 0.12
C ALA A 285 -9.49 -30.54 1.53
N GLU A 286 -10.20 -29.59 2.14
CA GLU A 286 -10.84 -29.77 3.46
C GLU A 286 -11.94 -30.84 3.39
N SER A 287 -12.78 -30.84 2.35
CA SER A 287 -13.83 -31.84 2.17
C SER A 287 -13.25 -33.26 2.10
N LYS A 288 -12.22 -33.46 1.28
CA LYS A 288 -11.50 -34.74 1.20
C LYS A 288 -10.90 -35.16 2.53
N TRP A 289 -10.36 -34.22 3.29
CA TRP A 289 -9.79 -34.49 4.60
C TRP A 289 -10.88 -34.86 5.63
N LYS A 290 -12.05 -34.22 5.57
CA LYS A 290 -13.23 -34.53 6.40
C LYS A 290 -13.81 -35.93 6.14
N GLU A 291 -13.57 -36.54 5.00
CA GLU A 291 -13.91 -37.93 4.73
C GLU A 291 -13.01 -38.92 5.49
N GLY A 292 -11.87 -38.46 5.97
CA GLY A 292 -10.86 -39.29 6.64
C GLY A 292 -11.26 -39.76 8.04
N PRO A 293 -10.57 -40.82 8.55
CA PRO A 293 -10.90 -41.42 9.84
C PRO A 293 -10.66 -40.51 11.05
N TYR A 294 -9.71 -39.59 10.92
CA TYR A 294 -9.40 -38.61 11.99
C TYR A 294 -10.58 -37.67 12.25
N TRP A 295 -11.17 -37.11 11.21
CA TRP A 295 -12.31 -36.21 11.35
C TRP A 295 -13.54 -36.95 11.91
N LYS A 296 -13.82 -38.17 11.42
CA LYS A 296 -14.93 -38.96 11.91
C LYS A 296 -14.82 -39.21 13.42
N LYS A 297 -13.62 -39.59 13.89
CA LYS A 297 -13.36 -39.76 15.31
C LYS A 297 -13.51 -38.49 16.13
N MET A 298 -13.09 -37.36 15.57
CA MET A 298 -13.22 -36.04 16.22
C MET A 298 -14.68 -35.61 16.32
N MET A 299 -15.48 -35.85 15.28
CA MET A 299 -16.91 -35.58 15.29
C MET A 299 -17.67 -36.46 16.29
N GLU A 300 -17.37 -37.76 16.38
CA GLU A 300 -17.93 -38.62 17.41
C GLU A 300 -17.62 -38.11 18.85
N GLY A 301 -16.41 -37.61 19.06
CA GLY A 301 -16.02 -37.01 20.34
C GLY A 301 -16.80 -35.74 20.63
N TYR A 302 -16.96 -34.89 19.63
CA TYR A 302 -17.74 -33.63 19.72
C TYR A 302 -19.22 -33.88 20.00
N GLU A 303 -19.85 -34.80 19.30
CA GLU A 303 -21.25 -35.18 19.52
C GLU A 303 -21.48 -35.72 20.95
N LYS A 304 -20.57 -36.57 21.43
CA LYS A 304 -20.62 -37.04 22.82
C LYS A 304 -20.48 -35.89 23.83
N TYR A 305 -19.59 -34.94 23.54
CA TYR A 305 -19.41 -33.74 24.36
C TYR A 305 -20.66 -32.87 24.38
N GLN A 306 -21.26 -32.61 23.24
CA GLN A 306 -22.52 -31.85 23.14
C GLN A 306 -23.66 -32.52 23.89
N ALA A 307 -23.81 -33.82 23.72
CA ALA A 307 -24.81 -34.60 24.47
C ALA A 307 -24.64 -34.57 26.01
N LEU A 308 -23.38 -34.49 26.48
CA LEU A 308 -23.08 -34.32 27.90
C LEU A 308 -23.39 -32.90 28.38
N LYS A 309 -23.10 -31.90 27.59
CA LYS A 309 -23.39 -30.48 27.89
C LYS A 309 -24.90 -30.23 27.96
N ASP A 310 -25.65 -30.79 27.03
CA ASP A 310 -27.12 -30.69 27.02
C ASP A 310 -27.76 -31.43 28.23
N LYS A 311 -27.21 -32.57 28.65
CA LYS A 311 -27.64 -33.27 29.85
C LYS A 311 -27.35 -32.45 31.12
N LYS A 312 -26.21 -31.76 31.20
CA LYS A 312 -25.87 -30.87 32.33
C LYS A 312 -26.80 -29.63 32.39
N SER A 313 -27.13 -29.03 31.26
CA SER A 313 -27.99 -27.86 31.18
C SER A 313 -29.45 -28.15 31.50
N ARG A 314 -29.92 -29.40 31.31
CA ARG A 314 -31.29 -29.84 31.60
C ARG A 314 -31.52 -30.29 33.05
N LYS A 315 -30.45 -30.40 33.89
CA LYS A 315 -30.65 -30.63 35.32
C LYS A 315 -31.06 -29.33 36.00
N PRO A 316 -32.27 -29.24 36.58
CA PRO A 316 -32.69 -28.05 37.32
C PRO A 316 -31.75 -27.82 38.51
N ALA A 317 -31.30 -26.58 38.67
CA ALA A 317 -30.52 -26.19 39.85
C ALA A 317 -31.30 -26.56 41.09
N LYS A 318 -30.80 -27.45 41.94
CA LYS A 318 -31.37 -27.75 43.23
C LYS A 318 -31.38 -26.45 44.05
N PRO A 319 -32.55 -26.03 44.64
CA PRO A 319 -32.58 -24.86 45.48
C PRO A 319 -31.70 -25.09 46.70
N SER A 320 -30.80 -24.17 46.96
CA SER A 320 -29.98 -24.16 48.17
C SER A 320 -30.88 -23.97 49.38
N LYS A 321 -31.23 -25.05 50.07
CA LYS A 321 -31.75 -24.98 51.41
C LYS A 321 -30.60 -24.61 52.36
N LYS A 322 -30.67 -23.40 52.90
CA LYS A 322 -30.01 -23.06 54.16
C LYS A 322 -30.64 -23.87 55.24
N THR A 323 -29.94 -24.82 55.82
CA THR A 323 -30.18 -25.38 57.14
C THR A 323 -28.83 -25.44 57.84
N ASN A 324 -28.83 -24.73 58.97
CA ASN A 324 -27.80 -24.91 60.00
C ASN A 324 -27.85 -26.31 60.56
N ASP A 325 -26.74 -26.68 61.12
CA ASP A 325 -26.42 -27.69 62.12
C ASP A 325 -25.84 -29.03 61.63
N ASP A 326 -24.66 -29.17 62.13
CA ASP A 326 -23.91 -30.31 62.69
C ASP A 326 -23.98 -31.72 62.07
N ASP A 327 -22.76 -32.23 61.99
CA ASP A 327 -22.34 -33.65 61.97
C ASP A 327 -22.67 -34.49 60.71
N ASP A 328 -21.73 -34.87 59.97
CA ASP A 328 -21.11 -36.15 59.89
C ASP A 328 -20.35 -36.36 58.55
N GLU A 329 -19.31 -37.13 58.65
CA GLU A 329 -18.31 -37.46 57.65
C GLU A 329 -18.86 -38.13 56.39
N GLY A 330 -18.16 -37.90 55.24
CA GLY A 330 -18.16 -38.90 54.18
C GLY A 330 -18.42 -38.45 52.75
N GLY A 331 -17.92 -37.28 52.35
CA GLY A 331 -17.81 -36.94 50.93
C GLY A 331 -16.37 -36.66 50.59
N SER A 332 -15.74 -37.64 49.92
CA SER A 332 -14.29 -37.61 49.59
C SER A 332 -13.89 -36.29 48.92
N LYS A 333 -12.89 -35.60 49.49
CA LYS A 333 -12.17 -34.47 48.88
C LYS A 333 -11.74 -34.75 47.44
N THR A 334 -11.61 -36.02 47.08
CA THR A 334 -11.30 -36.52 45.74
C THR A 334 -12.43 -36.31 44.72
N ASP A 335 -13.70 -36.33 45.14
CA ASP A 335 -14.81 -36.08 44.19
C ASP A 335 -15.02 -34.57 43.93
N ARG A 336 -14.78 -33.71 44.94
CA ARG A 336 -14.74 -32.24 44.74
C ARG A 336 -13.55 -31.83 43.90
N MET A 337 -12.35 -32.40 44.11
CA MET A 337 -11.20 -32.15 43.25
C MET A 337 -11.37 -32.71 41.82
N ARG A 338 -12.14 -33.78 41.64
CA ARG A 338 -12.51 -34.28 40.29
C ARG A 338 -13.55 -33.38 39.61
N GLU A 339 -14.48 -32.76 40.33
CA GLU A 339 -15.43 -31.80 39.78
C GLU A 339 -14.76 -30.45 39.46
N GLU A 340 -13.85 -29.96 40.29
CA GLU A 340 -13.06 -28.76 40.02
C GLU A 340 -12.00 -28.95 38.93
N SER A 341 -11.46 -30.15 38.75
CA SER A 341 -10.54 -30.45 37.64
C SER A 341 -11.22 -30.68 36.29
N THR A 342 -12.56 -30.73 36.24
CA THR A 342 -13.34 -30.85 35.00
C THR A 342 -13.81 -29.51 34.42
N ASP A 343 -13.47 -28.41 35.07
CA ASP A 343 -13.68 -27.06 34.55
C ASP A 343 -12.52 -26.56 33.68
N GLY A 344 -11.61 -27.44 33.32
CA GLY A 344 -10.64 -27.21 32.24
C GLY A 344 -11.38 -27.11 30.92
N THR A 345 -11.27 -25.96 30.25
CA THR A 345 -11.77 -25.72 28.89
C THR A 345 -11.50 -26.94 28.02
N SER A 346 -12.56 -27.70 27.70
CA SER A 346 -12.44 -28.84 26.81
C SER A 346 -12.01 -28.36 25.42
N ILE A 347 -11.18 -29.16 24.74
CA ILE A 347 -10.80 -28.88 23.33
C ILE A 347 -12.04 -28.64 22.45
N TYR A 348 -13.17 -29.25 22.82
CA TYR A 348 -14.44 -29.15 22.11
C TYR A 348 -15.21 -27.84 22.39
N ASP A 349 -14.88 -27.06 23.42
CA ASP A 349 -15.54 -25.77 23.67
C ASP A 349 -15.20 -24.71 22.61
N MET A 350 -14.02 -24.80 22.03
CA MET A 350 -13.56 -23.92 20.97
C MET A 350 -13.71 -24.53 19.56
N PHE A 351 -14.11 -25.81 19.49
CA PHE A 351 -14.25 -26.52 18.23
C PHE A 351 -15.58 -26.19 17.55
N ASP A 352 -15.53 -25.78 16.30
CA ASP A 352 -16.67 -25.51 15.44
C ASP A 352 -16.56 -26.33 14.16
N PRO A 353 -17.40 -27.36 13.96
CA PRO A 353 -17.33 -28.22 12.78
C PRO A 353 -17.64 -27.46 11.47
N GLU A 354 -18.42 -26.37 11.53
CA GLU A 354 -18.80 -25.59 10.36
C GLU A 354 -17.77 -24.50 10.00
N ALA A 355 -16.90 -24.13 10.95
CA ALA A 355 -15.83 -23.22 10.67
C ALA A 355 -14.71 -23.88 9.83
N PRO A 356 -14.05 -23.12 8.93
CA PRO A 356 -12.87 -23.63 8.22
C PRO A 356 -11.80 -24.13 9.19
N GLN A 357 -11.33 -25.36 8.96
CA GLN A 357 -10.28 -25.93 9.80
C GLN A 357 -8.94 -25.21 9.59
N ALA A 358 -8.14 -25.11 10.64
CA ALA A 358 -6.88 -24.34 10.65
C ALA A 358 -5.90 -24.79 9.55
N GLU A 359 -5.89 -26.09 9.24
CA GLU A 359 -5.06 -26.69 8.19
C GLU A 359 -5.48 -26.27 6.78
N PHE A 360 -6.68 -25.70 6.61
CA PHE A 360 -7.24 -25.25 5.32
C PHE A 360 -7.62 -23.78 5.32
N SER A 361 -6.99 -23.00 6.22
CA SER A 361 -7.29 -21.58 6.39
C SER A 361 -6.02 -20.76 6.62
N PHE A 362 -5.98 -19.57 6.03
CA PHE A 362 -4.96 -18.56 6.31
C PHE A 362 -5.33 -17.67 7.50
N ALA A 363 -6.53 -17.78 8.05
CA ALA A 363 -6.97 -16.97 9.17
C ALA A 363 -6.10 -17.17 10.42
N ASN A 364 -5.95 -16.11 11.20
CA ASN A 364 -5.33 -16.19 12.52
C ASN A 364 -6.38 -15.95 13.62
N PRO A 365 -7.04 -17.01 14.10
CA PRO A 365 -8.15 -16.86 15.06
C PRO A 365 -7.72 -16.29 16.42
N LYS A 366 -6.41 -16.32 16.74
CA LYS A 366 -5.89 -15.72 17.99
C LYS A 366 -5.96 -14.20 18.00
N GLN A 367 -6.10 -13.56 16.84
CA GLN A 367 -6.09 -12.11 16.70
C GLN A 367 -7.48 -11.47 16.66
N LEU A 368 -8.54 -12.28 16.57
CA LEU A 368 -9.92 -11.80 16.52
C LEU A 368 -10.85 -12.77 17.23
N PRO A 369 -11.64 -12.31 18.20
CA PRO A 369 -12.69 -13.12 18.82
C PRO A 369 -13.74 -13.55 17.76
N LYS A 370 -14.27 -14.77 17.92
CA LYS A 370 -15.29 -15.32 17.00
C LYS A 370 -16.52 -14.43 16.90
N ASP A 371 -17.00 -13.92 18.03
CA ASP A 371 -18.19 -13.05 18.10
C ASP A 371 -18.01 -11.75 17.30
N GLU A 372 -16.80 -11.19 17.34
CA GLU A 372 -16.46 -10.00 16.55
C GLU A 372 -16.44 -10.29 15.05
N LEU A 373 -15.91 -11.45 14.65
CA LEU A 373 -15.95 -11.88 13.24
C LEU A 373 -17.40 -12.03 12.76
N GLU A 374 -18.24 -12.69 13.55
CA GLU A 374 -19.64 -12.88 13.19
C GLU A 374 -20.43 -11.56 13.15
N GLU A 375 -20.03 -10.56 13.92
CA GLU A 375 -20.60 -9.21 13.79
C GLU A 375 -20.26 -8.58 12.44
N PHE A 376 -19.00 -8.69 11.98
CA PHE A 376 -18.63 -8.25 10.62
C PHE A 376 -19.42 -9.01 9.56
N VAL A 377 -19.54 -10.31 9.67
CA VAL A 377 -20.30 -11.16 8.73
C VAL A 377 -21.78 -10.71 8.67
N ARG A 378 -22.43 -10.50 9.83
CA ARG A 378 -23.81 -10.00 9.88
C ARG A 378 -23.97 -8.64 9.18
N GLN A 379 -23.03 -7.72 9.40
CA GLN A 379 -23.03 -6.42 8.72
C GLN A 379 -22.87 -6.54 7.21
N LEU A 380 -22.04 -7.46 6.72
CA LEU A 380 -21.82 -7.70 5.30
C LEU A 380 -23.05 -8.34 4.65
N ARG A 381 -23.67 -9.34 5.29
CA ARG A 381 -24.92 -9.96 4.81
C ARG A 381 -26.07 -8.96 4.68
N ARG A 382 -26.20 -8.00 5.64
CA ARG A 382 -27.16 -6.89 5.55
C ARG A 382 -26.92 -5.97 4.35
N LYS A 383 -25.71 -6.00 3.73
CA LYS A 383 -25.35 -5.23 2.53
C LYS A 383 -25.36 -6.07 1.27
N TRP A 384 -25.91 -7.28 1.33
CA TRP A 384 -26.03 -8.21 0.20
C TRP A 384 -24.67 -8.52 -0.46
N ILE A 385 -23.63 -8.69 0.35
CA ILE A 385 -22.32 -9.11 -0.13
C ILE A 385 -22.37 -10.61 -0.43
N ASP A 386 -21.72 -11.00 -1.53
CA ASP A 386 -21.62 -12.40 -1.97
C ASP A 386 -21.08 -13.30 -0.85
N GLU A 387 -21.74 -14.43 -0.60
CA GLU A 387 -21.33 -15.40 0.42
C GLU A 387 -19.93 -15.97 0.15
N LYS A 388 -19.51 -16.11 -1.12
CA LYS A 388 -18.14 -16.53 -1.46
C LYS A 388 -17.09 -15.55 -0.89
N LEU A 389 -17.37 -14.25 -0.92
CA LEU A 389 -16.48 -13.24 -0.33
C LEU A 389 -16.45 -13.32 1.19
N ILE A 390 -17.56 -13.68 1.82
CA ILE A 390 -17.64 -13.90 3.27
C ILE A 390 -16.86 -15.16 3.66
N ASP A 391 -16.97 -16.24 2.89
CA ASP A 391 -16.24 -17.48 3.12
C ASP A 391 -14.73 -17.29 2.94
N LEU A 392 -14.32 -16.46 1.97
CA LEU A 392 -12.92 -16.04 1.84
C LEU A 392 -12.42 -15.34 3.11
N LEU A 393 -13.19 -14.38 3.66
CA LEU A 393 -12.83 -13.70 4.89
C LEU A 393 -12.67 -14.69 6.06
N ARG A 394 -13.59 -15.65 6.21
CA ARG A 394 -13.51 -16.70 7.23
C ARG A 394 -12.24 -17.55 7.09
N ARG A 395 -11.75 -17.74 5.86
CA ARG A 395 -10.48 -18.44 5.57
C ARG A 395 -9.25 -17.53 5.61
N GLY A 396 -9.38 -16.29 6.06
CA GLY A 396 -8.27 -15.36 6.21
C GLY A 396 -7.76 -14.75 4.90
N ILE A 397 -8.62 -14.73 3.87
CA ILE A 397 -8.34 -14.16 2.55
C ILE A 397 -9.28 -12.98 2.31
N GLY A 398 -8.74 -11.85 1.86
CA GLY A 398 -9.52 -10.67 1.47
C GLY A 398 -9.28 -10.28 0.02
N VAL A 399 -10.29 -9.70 -0.62
CA VAL A 399 -10.19 -9.09 -1.95
C VAL A 399 -10.38 -7.58 -1.82
N HIS A 400 -9.53 -6.78 -2.46
CA HIS A 400 -9.60 -5.33 -2.32
C HIS A 400 -9.34 -4.60 -3.64
N HIS A 401 -10.38 -4.06 -4.26
CA HIS A 401 -10.28 -3.17 -5.42
C HIS A 401 -11.44 -2.16 -5.47
N ALA A 402 -11.34 -1.13 -6.29
CA ALA A 402 -12.29 -0.02 -6.33
C ALA A 402 -13.74 -0.45 -6.69
N GLY A 403 -13.91 -1.57 -7.43
CA GLY A 403 -15.22 -2.13 -7.77
C GLY A 403 -15.96 -2.79 -6.61
N MET A 404 -15.25 -3.13 -5.51
CA MET A 404 -15.85 -3.75 -4.34
C MET A 404 -16.72 -2.78 -3.52
N ASN A 405 -17.74 -3.31 -2.87
CA ASN A 405 -18.55 -2.53 -1.92
C ASN A 405 -17.67 -1.86 -0.86
N ARG A 406 -17.92 -0.58 -0.59
CA ARG A 406 -17.12 0.21 0.38
C ARG A 406 -17.06 -0.45 1.77
N LYS A 407 -18.18 -1.02 2.24
CA LYS A 407 -18.24 -1.65 3.57
C LYS A 407 -17.38 -2.92 3.61
N TYR A 408 -17.39 -3.70 2.54
CA TYR A 408 -16.54 -4.89 2.41
C TYR A 408 -15.05 -4.50 2.43
N ARG A 409 -14.64 -3.50 1.65
CA ARG A 409 -13.25 -3.01 1.66
C ARG A 409 -12.80 -2.57 3.05
N GLN A 410 -13.64 -1.79 3.75
CA GLN A 410 -13.35 -1.38 5.14
C GLN A 410 -13.20 -2.58 6.08
N CYS A 411 -14.01 -3.62 5.89
CA CYS A 411 -13.91 -4.86 6.65
C CYS A 411 -12.57 -5.56 6.39
N VAL A 412 -12.18 -5.73 5.12
CA VAL A 412 -10.87 -6.32 4.74
C VAL A 412 -9.72 -5.54 5.38
N GLU A 413 -9.74 -4.20 5.30
CA GLU A 413 -8.72 -3.34 5.88
C GLU A 413 -8.62 -3.48 7.40
N MET A 414 -9.75 -3.55 8.09
CA MET A 414 -9.77 -3.72 9.55
C MET A 414 -9.29 -5.10 9.98
N LEU A 415 -9.77 -6.15 9.33
CA LEU A 415 -9.40 -7.52 9.66
C LEU A 415 -7.92 -7.80 9.36
N PHE A 416 -7.38 -7.20 8.30
CA PHE A 416 -5.95 -7.31 7.99
C PHE A 416 -5.09 -6.56 9.03
N ARG A 417 -5.47 -5.34 9.40
CA ARG A 417 -4.76 -4.55 10.44
C ARG A 417 -4.79 -5.22 11.80
N LYS A 418 -5.88 -5.91 12.13
CA LYS A 418 -5.97 -6.75 13.34
C LYS A 418 -5.12 -8.01 13.26
N GLY A 419 -4.63 -8.38 12.07
CA GLY A 419 -3.82 -9.57 11.85
C GLY A 419 -4.62 -10.86 11.70
N PHE A 420 -5.95 -10.78 11.58
CA PHE A 420 -6.81 -11.94 11.33
C PHE A 420 -6.67 -12.43 9.88
N LEU A 421 -6.80 -11.52 8.89
CA LEU A 421 -6.50 -11.83 7.49
C LEU A 421 -4.99 -11.88 7.29
N ARG A 422 -4.51 -12.94 6.65
CA ARG A 422 -3.10 -13.11 6.34
C ARG A 422 -2.79 -13.07 4.84
N VAL A 423 -3.81 -13.07 3.99
CA VAL A 423 -3.70 -12.93 2.54
C VAL A 423 -4.69 -11.89 2.05
N VAL A 424 -4.23 -10.93 1.25
CA VAL A 424 -5.10 -9.97 0.56
C VAL A 424 -4.70 -9.93 -0.90
N ILE A 425 -5.68 -10.06 -1.79
CA ILE A 425 -5.50 -9.93 -3.24
C ILE A 425 -6.10 -8.59 -3.65
N ALA A 426 -5.30 -7.72 -4.25
CA ALA A 426 -5.69 -6.32 -4.44
C ALA A 426 -5.18 -5.74 -5.75
N THR A 427 -5.89 -4.72 -6.25
CA THR A 427 -5.36 -3.84 -7.29
C THR A 427 -4.48 -2.74 -6.69
N GLY A 428 -3.83 -1.94 -7.53
CA GLY A 428 -2.97 -0.83 -7.13
C GLY A 428 -3.61 0.18 -6.17
N THR A 429 -4.93 0.21 -6.04
CA THR A 429 -5.63 1.11 -5.10
C THR A 429 -5.26 0.87 -3.63
N LEU A 430 -4.82 -0.34 -3.27
CA LEU A 430 -4.36 -0.65 -1.92
C LEU A 430 -2.93 -0.15 -1.66
N SER A 431 -2.16 0.14 -2.69
CA SER A 431 -0.79 0.68 -2.54
C SER A 431 -0.78 2.13 -2.08
N LEU A 432 -1.88 2.87 -2.23
CA LEU A 432 -2.01 4.29 -1.92
C LEU A 432 -2.78 4.53 -0.60
N GLY A 433 -2.25 5.38 0.26
CA GLY A 433 -2.95 5.98 1.41
C GLY A 433 -3.41 5.05 2.55
N ILE A 434 -3.38 3.74 2.41
CA ILE A 434 -3.83 2.81 3.45
C ILE A 434 -2.63 2.15 4.11
N ASN A 435 -2.52 2.28 5.44
CA ASN A 435 -1.46 1.62 6.19
C ASN A 435 -1.79 0.13 6.42
N MET A 436 -1.32 -0.72 5.53
CA MET A 436 -1.44 -2.18 5.60
C MET A 436 -0.06 -2.83 5.34
N PRO A 437 0.86 -2.76 6.31
CA PRO A 437 2.18 -3.37 6.15
C PRO A 437 2.06 -4.90 6.22
N CYS A 438 2.84 -5.57 5.37
CA CYS A 438 2.88 -7.03 5.26
C CYS A 438 4.32 -7.56 5.29
N ALA A 439 4.51 -8.85 5.52
CA ALA A 439 5.84 -9.47 5.44
C ALA A 439 6.27 -9.66 3.98
N THR A 440 5.32 -9.99 3.11
CA THR A 440 5.57 -10.27 1.69
C THR A 440 4.61 -9.50 0.79
N VAL A 441 5.14 -8.90 -0.27
CA VAL A 441 4.39 -8.37 -1.40
C VAL A 441 4.63 -9.27 -2.60
N VAL A 442 3.57 -9.67 -3.27
CA VAL A 442 3.62 -10.46 -4.51
C VAL A 442 3.05 -9.62 -5.64
N PHE A 443 3.80 -9.45 -6.71
CA PHE A 443 3.29 -8.94 -7.97
C PHE A 443 2.85 -10.13 -8.81
N SER A 444 1.53 -10.31 -8.94
CA SER A 444 0.89 -11.47 -9.53
C SER A 444 0.37 -11.11 -10.92
N GLY A 445 1.14 -11.47 -11.94
CA GLY A 445 0.87 -11.15 -13.35
C GLY A 445 1.37 -9.77 -13.79
N ASP A 446 1.69 -9.66 -15.07
CA ASP A 446 2.12 -8.40 -15.68
C ASP A 446 0.91 -7.53 -16.06
N SER A 447 1.12 -6.23 -16.12
CA SER A 447 0.13 -5.24 -16.52
C SER A 447 0.80 -3.97 -17.01
N VAL A 448 0.18 -3.32 -18.01
CA VAL A 448 0.59 -1.97 -18.45
C VAL A 448 0.47 -0.93 -17.35
N PHE A 449 -0.43 -1.14 -16.38
CA PHE A 449 -0.62 -0.27 -15.22
C PHE A 449 0.41 -0.50 -14.11
N LEU A 450 1.21 -1.56 -14.18
CA LEU A 450 2.32 -1.80 -13.25
C LEU A 450 3.51 -0.92 -13.67
N THR A 451 3.46 0.35 -13.32
CA THR A 451 4.55 1.31 -13.55
C THR A 451 5.64 1.20 -12.48
N ALA A 452 6.81 1.80 -12.73
CA ALA A 452 7.89 1.88 -11.74
C ALA A 452 7.43 2.53 -10.42
N LEU A 453 6.58 3.54 -10.48
CA LEU A 453 6.01 4.20 -9.31
C LEU A 453 5.10 3.24 -8.52
N ASN A 454 4.13 2.61 -9.22
CA ASN A 454 3.21 1.66 -8.59
C ASN A 454 3.96 0.48 -7.97
N PHE A 455 5.01 0.00 -8.65
CA PHE A 455 5.90 -1.02 -8.11
C PHE A 455 6.54 -0.58 -6.78
N ARG A 456 7.15 0.61 -6.73
CA ARG A 456 7.83 1.10 -5.52
C ARG A 456 6.86 1.35 -4.36
N GLN A 457 5.69 1.89 -4.64
CA GLN A 457 4.65 2.12 -3.64
C GLN A 457 4.13 0.81 -3.07
N ALA A 458 3.86 -0.18 -3.92
CA ALA A 458 3.40 -1.50 -3.50
C ALA A 458 4.50 -2.29 -2.78
N ALA A 459 5.71 -2.37 -3.34
CA ALA A 459 6.87 -3.00 -2.71
C ALA A 459 7.19 -2.35 -1.35
N GLY A 460 6.93 -1.04 -1.24
CA GLY A 460 7.03 -0.27 -0.01
C GLY A 460 6.18 -0.78 1.14
N ARG A 461 5.15 -1.57 0.90
CA ARG A 461 4.32 -2.20 1.93
C ARG A 461 4.97 -3.41 2.58
N SER A 462 5.99 -4.00 1.93
CA SER A 462 6.71 -5.15 2.45
C SER A 462 7.66 -4.75 3.59
N GLY A 463 7.74 -5.59 4.63
CA GLY A 463 8.56 -5.35 5.83
C GLY A 463 7.85 -4.49 6.87
N ARG A 464 7.31 -5.12 7.92
CA ARG A 464 6.61 -4.46 9.01
C ARG A 464 7.61 -3.84 9.99
N ARG A 465 7.55 -2.52 10.16
CA ARG A 465 8.43 -1.82 11.11
C ARG A 465 8.27 -2.39 12.52
N GLY A 466 9.39 -2.74 13.14
CA GLY A 466 9.42 -3.32 14.49
C GLY A 466 9.21 -4.84 14.56
N PHE A 467 8.84 -5.49 13.46
CA PHE A 467 8.62 -6.94 13.39
C PHE A 467 9.54 -7.64 12.40
N ASP A 468 9.70 -7.07 11.22
CA ASP A 468 10.45 -7.70 10.12
C ASP A 468 11.73 -6.91 9.84
N LEU A 469 12.88 -7.57 9.91
CA LEU A 469 14.17 -6.99 9.47
C LEU A 469 14.26 -6.95 7.94
N LEU A 470 13.58 -7.90 7.28
CA LEU A 470 13.57 -8.10 5.84
C LEU A 470 12.12 -8.17 5.33
N GLY A 471 11.80 -7.40 4.30
CA GLY A 471 10.58 -7.52 3.52
C GLY A 471 10.84 -8.34 2.25
N ASN A 472 9.88 -9.18 1.87
CA ASN A 472 9.99 -10.00 0.67
C ASN A 472 9.15 -9.38 -0.45
N VAL A 473 9.74 -9.28 -1.64
CA VAL A 473 9.07 -8.85 -2.88
C VAL A 473 9.19 -9.98 -3.89
N VAL A 474 8.06 -10.50 -4.33
CA VAL A 474 7.99 -11.69 -5.19
C VAL A 474 7.34 -11.32 -6.53
N PHE A 475 7.95 -11.74 -7.63
CA PHE A 475 7.40 -11.64 -8.97
C PHE A 475 6.84 -13.00 -9.38
N GLN A 476 5.52 -13.08 -9.59
CA GLN A 476 4.78 -14.28 -10.01
C GLN A 476 4.17 -14.03 -11.40
N GLY A 477 4.49 -14.87 -12.38
CA GLY A 477 3.96 -14.70 -13.75
C GLY A 477 4.43 -13.41 -14.45
N ILE A 478 5.58 -12.88 -14.04
CA ILE A 478 6.23 -11.71 -14.62
C ILE A 478 7.60 -12.15 -15.13
N SER A 479 7.94 -11.79 -16.37
CA SER A 479 9.23 -12.12 -16.94
C SER A 479 10.38 -11.39 -16.23
N GLN A 480 11.57 -12.00 -16.24
CA GLN A 480 12.78 -11.40 -15.68
C GLN A 480 13.10 -10.05 -16.33
N GLU A 481 12.91 -9.94 -17.65
CA GLU A 481 13.09 -8.70 -18.40
C GLU A 481 12.17 -7.60 -17.90
N ARG A 482 10.90 -7.93 -17.64
CA ARG A 482 9.91 -7.00 -17.10
C ARG A 482 10.25 -6.58 -15.67
N ALA A 483 10.64 -7.52 -14.83
CA ALA A 483 11.11 -7.23 -13.47
C ALA A 483 12.35 -6.31 -13.49
N SER A 484 13.29 -6.55 -14.40
CA SER A 484 14.45 -5.68 -14.62
C SER A 484 14.04 -4.26 -14.97
N ARG A 485 13.11 -4.10 -15.91
CA ARG A 485 12.58 -2.77 -16.31
C ARG A 485 11.92 -2.05 -15.14
N LEU A 486 11.15 -2.75 -14.29
CA LEU A 486 10.50 -2.15 -13.13
C LEU A 486 11.52 -1.64 -12.10
N LEU A 487 12.59 -2.40 -11.89
CA LEU A 487 13.64 -2.06 -10.92
C LEU A 487 14.56 -0.94 -11.42
N SER A 488 14.95 -0.98 -12.71
CA SER A 488 15.88 -0.01 -13.31
C SER A 488 15.22 1.28 -13.80
N SER A 489 13.88 1.33 -13.91
CA SER A 489 13.19 2.56 -14.34
C SER A 489 13.25 3.63 -13.27
N ARG A 490 13.53 4.86 -13.67
CA ARG A 490 13.48 6.02 -12.79
C ARG A 490 12.05 6.37 -12.42
N LEU A 491 11.87 6.99 -11.29
CA LEU A 491 10.60 7.60 -10.92
C LEU A 491 10.26 8.73 -11.89
N PRO A 492 8.99 8.93 -12.26
CA PRO A 492 8.61 10.05 -13.10
C PRO A 492 8.89 11.37 -12.37
N GLU A 493 9.36 12.34 -13.13
CA GLU A 493 9.47 13.70 -12.64
C GLU A 493 8.08 14.27 -12.38
N ILE A 494 7.94 14.94 -11.26
CA ILE A 494 6.72 15.66 -10.95
C ILE A 494 6.73 16.97 -11.75
N THR A 495 5.69 17.17 -12.54
CA THR A 495 5.42 18.43 -13.23
C THR A 495 4.10 19.00 -12.72
N GLY A 496 4.04 20.30 -12.58
CA GLY A 496 2.83 20.98 -12.14
C GLY A 496 1.95 21.43 -13.29
N HIS A 497 0.83 22.02 -12.94
CA HIS A 497 -0.16 22.57 -13.87
C HIS A 497 -0.42 24.03 -13.52
N PHE A 498 -0.75 24.85 -14.54
CA PHE A 498 -1.11 26.24 -14.29
C PHE A 498 -2.35 26.32 -13.39
N PRO A 499 -2.23 26.86 -12.15
CA PRO A 499 -3.28 26.70 -11.14
C PRO A 499 -4.37 27.76 -11.19
N ILE A 500 -4.17 28.88 -11.94
CA ILE A 500 -5.13 29.97 -11.99
C ILE A 500 -6.18 29.68 -13.06
N THR A 501 -7.29 29.09 -12.65
CA THR A 501 -8.45 28.87 -13.51
C THR A 501 -9.42 30.03 -13.39
N THR A 502 -10.30 30.21 -14.40
CA THR A 502 -11.32 31.28 -14.39
C THR A 502 -12.28 31.11 -13.20
N THR A 503 -12.60 29.88 -12.83
CA THR A 503 -13.41 29.59 -11.63
C THR A 503 -12.68 29.93 -10.34
N LEU A 504 -11.37 29.69 -10.25
CA LEU A 504 -10.59 30.14 -9.08
C LEU A 504 -10.63 31.67 -8.96
N VAL A 505 -10.45 32.40 -10.05
CA VAL A 505 -10.55 33.86 -10.04
C VAL A 505 -11.92 34.30 -9.52
N LEU A 506 -13.01 33.70 -10.00
CA LEU A 506 -14.37 34.00 -9.51
C LEU A 506 -14.52 33.70 -8.02
N ARG A 507 -13.99 32.58 -7.55
CA ARG A 507 -14.01 32.19 -6.13
C ARG A 507 -13.23 33.17 -5.24
N LEU A 508 -12.11 33.69 -5.72
CA LEU A 508 -11.32 34.69 -4.99
C LEU A 508 -12.08 36.03 -4.89
N PHE A 509 -12.76 36.47 -5.95
CA PHE A 509 -13.64 37.62 -5.88
C PHE A 509 -14.81 37.42 -4.93
N THR A 510 -15.43 36.24 -4.95
CA THR A 510 -16.51 35.88 -4.00
C THR A 510 -15.99 35.86 -2.56
N LEU A 511 -14.80 35.26 -2.34
CA LEU A 511 -14.17 35.23 -1.02
C LEU A 511 -13.92 36.65 -0.50
N LEU A 512 -13.37 37.55 -1.35
CA LEU A 512 -13.06 38.93 -0.98
C LEU A 512 -14.32 39.71 -0.65
N ASN A 513 -15.28 39.73 -1.57
CA ASN A 513 -16.53 40.50 -1.44
C ASN A 513 -17.37 40.04 -0.22
N ASP A 514 -17.65 38.76 -0.12
CA ASP A 514 -18.56 38.22 0.91
C ASP A 514 -17.93 38.20 2.30
N SER A 515 -16.58 38.11 2.38
CA SER A 515 -15.86 38.26 3.65
C SER A 515 -15.63 39.74 4.03
N LYS A 516 -16.07 40.71 3.19
CA LYS A 516 -15.88 42.15 3.39
C LYS A 516 -14.38 42.49 3.56
N ASP A 517 -13.59 42.12 2.57
CA ASP A 517 -12.14 42.35 2.51
C ASP A 517 -11.40 41.86 3.77
N SER A 518 -11.77 40.70 4.25
CA SER A 518 -11.14 40.15 5.46
C SER A 518 -9.60 40.08 5.31
N PRO A 519 -8.82 40.31 6.38
CA PRO A 519 -7.37 40.24 6.34
C PRO A 519 -6.85 38.90 5.80
N TYR A 520 -7.59 37.83 6.06
CA TYR A 520 -7.30 36.50 5.53
C TYR A 520 -7.42 36.45 4.00
N ALA A 521 -8.52 36.95 3.43
CA ALA A 521 -8.75 36.95 1.98
C ALA A 521 -7.72 37.79 1.25
N VAL A 522 -7.46 39.02 1.75
CA VAL A 522 -6.44 39.91 1.20
C VAL A 522 -5.06 39.26 1.25
N LYS A 523 -4.67 38.65 2.37
CA LYS A 523 -3.39 37.97 2.50
C LYS A 523 -3.26 36.79 1.53
N ALA A 524 -4.29 35.97 1.38
CA ALA A 524 -4.29 34.82 0.48
C ALA A 524 -4.12 35.24 -1.00
N ILE A 525 -4.84 36.27 -1.43
CA ILE A 525 -4.74 36.81 -2.79
C ILE A 525 -3.35 37.43 -3.03
N ASN A 526 -2.86 38.25 -2.11
CA ASN A 526 -1.53 38.85 -2.23
C ASN A 526 -0.43 37.79 -2.27
N ALA A 527 -0.53 36.73 -1.44
CA ALA A 527 0.42 35.61 -1.47
C ALA A 527 0.42 34.92 -2.84
N LEU A 528 -0.75 34.68 -3.43
CA LEU A 528 -0.86 34.09 -4.77
C LEU A 528 -0.23 34.98 -5.84
N LEU A 529 -0.52 36.27 -5.82
CA LEU A 529 -0.03 37.25 -6.83
C LEU A 529 1.46 37.56 -6.70
N SER A 530 2.05 37.33 -5.52
CA SER A 530 3.47 37.59 -5.27
C SER A 530 4.36 36.38 -5.56
N GLN A 531 3.80 35.25 -6.00
CA GLN A 531 4.57 34.04 -6.31
C GLN A 531 5.52 34.27 -7.49
N PRO A 532 6.80 33.92 -7.37
CA PRO A 532 7.74 34.00 -8.49
C PRO A 532 7.44 32.91 -9.54
N ARG A 533 7.00 31.72 -9.11
CA ARG A 533 6.56 30.61 -9.96
C ARG A 533 5.25 30.03 -9.44
N LEU A 534 4.22 29.97 -10.27
CA LEU A 534 2.90 29.50 -9.85
C LEU A 534 2.78 27.98 -9.78
N TYR A 535 3.58 27.25 -10.53
CA TYR A 535 3.53 25.79 -10.56
C TYR A 535 4.91 25.18 -10.79
N LEU A 536 5.05 23.92 -10.42
CA LEU A 536 6.29 23.17 -10.54
C LEU A 536 6.66 22.98 -12.02
N GLY A 537 7.89 23.36 -12.41
CA GLY A 537 8.35 23.32 -13.80
C GLY A 537 7.92 24.53 -14.65
N GLY A 538 7.08 25.42 -14.11
CA GLY A 538 6.69 26.66 -14.79
C GLY A 538 7.83 27.68 -14.84
N GLN A 539 7.84 28.47 -15.90
CA GLN A 539 8.74 29.63 -15.98
C GLN A 539 8.09 30.82 -15.27
N SER A 540 8.93 31.73 -14.76
CA SER A 540 8.50 32.92 -14.03
C SER A 540 8.04 34.02 -15.02
N PHE A 541 6.82 33.88 -15.54
CA PHE A 541 6.21 34.93 -16.39
C PHE A 541 5.10 35.64 -15.65
N LYS A 542 5.45 36.67 -14.88
CA LYS A 542 4.48 37.54 -14.22
C LYS A 542 3.48 38.15 -15.23
N GLU A 543 3.93 38.46 -16.42
CA GLU A 543 3.10 39.00 -17.51
C GLU A 543 2.05 37.97 -17.97
N GLN A 544 2.40 36.71 -18.07
CA GLN A 544 1.46 35.65 -18.44
C GLN A 544 0.35 35.49 -17.38
N VAL A 545 0.71 35.56 -16.11
CA VAL A 545 -0.25 35.53 -15.00
C VAL A 545 -1.21 36.71 -15.06
N LEU A 546 -0.67 37.91 -15.22
CA LEU A 546 -1.48 39.13 -15.32
C LEU A 546 -2.39 39.12 -16.56
N HIS A 547 -1.89 38.63 -17.69
CA HIS A 547 -2.68 38.45 -18.90
C HIS A 547 -3.85 37.48 -18.66
N HIS A 548 -3.59 36.34 -18.06
CA HIS A 548 -4.62 35.33 -17.77
C HIS A 548 -5.66 35.85 -16.76
N LEU A 549 -5.21 36.57 -15.74
CA LEU A 549 -6.11 37.20 -14.76
C LEU A 549 -7.00 38.24 -15.43
N ARG A 550 -6.43 39.10 -16.28
CA ARG A 550 -7.18 40.11 -17.05
C ARG A 550 -8.20 39.44 -17.96
N PHE A 551 -7.78 38.42 -18.72
CA PHE A 551 -8.68 37.63 -19.54
C PHE A 551 -9.84 37.03 -18.72
N SER A 552 -9.53 36.40 -17.59
CA SER A 552 -10.53 35.78 -16.71
C SER A 552 -11.53 36.83 -16.18
N ILE A 553 -11.04 37.98 -15.73
CA ILE A 553 -11.90 39.07 -15.23
C ILE A 553 -12.79 39.60 -16.33
N GLU A 554 -12.25 39.89 -17.52
CA GLU A 554 -13.03 40.39 -18.67
C GLU A 554 -14.07 39.36 -19.13
N TYR A 555 -13.68 38.06 -19.16
CA TYR A 555 -14.59 36.97 -19.49
C TYR A 555 -15.74 36.85 -18.48
N LEU A 556 -15.45 36.91 -17.18
CA LEU A 556 -16.45 36.84 -16.12
C LEU A 556 -17.39 38.07 -16.14
N ARG A 557 -16.85 39.26 -16.40
CA ARG A 557 -17.66 40.47 -16.57
C ARG A 557 -18.57 40.40 -17.78
N LYS A 558 -18.05 39.94 -18.93
CA LYS A 558 -18.82 39.77 -20.17
C LYS A 558 -19.94 38.73 -20.02
N ASN A 559 -19.74 37.73 -19.18
CA ASN A 559 -20.76 36.75 -18.82
C ASN A 559 -21.66 37.20 -17.66
N GLU A 560 -21.52 38.43 -17.18
CA GLU A 560 -22.34 39.02 -16.11
C GLU A 560 -22.26 38.21 -14.80
N LEU A 561 -21.09 37.61 -14.50
CA LEU A 561 -20.77 36.93 -13.24
C LEU A 561 -20.02 37.85 -12.28
N LEU A 562 -19.36 38.92 -12.84
CA LEU A 562 -18.74 39.98 -12.07
C LEU A 562 -19.27 41.34 -12.54
N GLY A 563 -19.60 42.22 -11.61
CA GLY A 563 -19.96 43.60 -11.87
C GLY A 563 -18.75 44.51 -12.12
N PRO A 564 -18.98 45.80 -12.37
CA PRO A 564 -17.92 46.77 -12.74
C PRO A 564 -16.81 46.90 -11.71
N ARG A 565 -17.09 46.71 -10.42
CA ARG A 565 -16.13 46.82 -9.33
C ARG A 565 -15.60 45.47 -8.84
N GLY A 566 -15.92 44.36 -9.57
CA GLY A 566 -15.53 43.01 -9.20
C GLY A 566 -16.48 42.33 -8.19
N GLU A 567 -17.62 42.95 -7.91
CA GLU A 567 -18.67 42.33 -7.09
C GLU A 567 -19.27 41.11 -7.80
N PRO A 568 -19.42 39.99 -7.12
CA PRO A 568 -20.11 38.80 -7.62
C PRO A 568 -21.60 39.11 -7.88
N VAL A 569 -22.09 38.77 -9.06
CA VAL A 569 -23.49 39.05 -9.46
C VAL A 569 -24.14 37.81 -10.07
N ASN A 570 -25.47 37.80 -10.18
CA ASN A 570 -26.27 36.75 -10.80
C ASN A 570 -25.99 35.35 -10.21
N PHE A 571 -25.74 34.35 -11.07
CA PHE A 571 -25.54 32.95 -10.68
C PHE A 571 -24.12 32.60 -10.23
N THR A 572 -23.33 33.61 -9.82
CA THR A 572 -21.93 33.41 -9.39
C THR A 572 -21.77 32.26 -8.40
N SER A 573 -22.65 32.15 -7.38
CA SER A 573 -22.60 31.09 -6.35
C SER A 573 -22.77 29.69 -6.95
N CYS A 574 -23.57 29.56 -8.03
CA CYS A 574 -23.74 28.27 -8.72
C CYS A 574 -22.50 27.92 -9.56
N VAL A 575 -21.95 28.90 -10.28
CA VAL A 575 -20.79 28.71 -11.14
C VAL A 575 -19.51 28.50 -10.34
N SER A 576 -19.35 29.22 -9.23
CA SER A 576 -18.19 29.08 -8.35
C SER A 576 -18.23 27.85 -7.45
N HIS A 577 -19.31 27.08 -7.48
CA HIS A 577 -19.47 25.90 -6.61
C HIS A 577 -18.42 24.83 -6.92
N LEU A 578 -17.79 24.33 -5.86
CA LEU A 578 -16.58 23.51 -5.95
C LEU A 578 -16.82 22.05 -6.36
N TYR A 579 -18.07 21.61 -6.40
CA TYR A 579 -18.44 20.25 -6.82
C TYR A 579 -18.59 20.05 -8.32
N TYR A 580 -18.60 21.15 -9.10
CA TYR A 580 -18.81 21.08 -10.55
C TYR A 580 -17.52 21.37 -11.30
N THR A 581 -17.33 20.69 -12.42
CA THR A 581 -16.23 20.99 -13.33
C THR A 581 -16.44 22.34 -13.98
N GLU A 582 -15.34 23.04 -14.30
CA GLU A 582 -15.39 24.40 -14.86
C GLU A 582 -16.28 24.48 -16.09
N ASN A 583 -16.09 23.56 -17.05
CA ASN A 583 -16.86 23.54 -18.29
C ASN A 583 -18.37 23.35 -18.07
N SER A 584 -18.75 22.45 -17.17
CA SER A 584 -20.18 22.18 -16.90
C SER A 584 -20.85 23.35 -16.17
N SER A 585 -20.13 24.03 -15.28
CA SER A 585 -20.65 25.20 -14.56
C SER A 585 -20.92 26.37 -15.48
N PHE A 586 -20.02 26.69 -16.42
CA PHE A 586 -20.21 27.75 -17.42
C PHE A 586 -21.25 27.37 -18.45
N ALA A 587 -21.33 26.11 -18.88
CA ALA A 587 -22.38 25.63 -19.76
C ALA A 587 -23.78 25.75 -19.14
N PHE A 588 -23.91 25.40 -17.84
CA PHE A 588 -25.14 25.59 -17.09
C PHE A 588 -25.53 27.07 -17.04
N HIS A 589 -24.59 27.97 -16.71
CA HIS A 589 -24.83 29.42 -16.69
C HIS A 589 -25.30 29.96 -18.05
N GLY A 590 -24.62 29.56 -19.14
CA GLY A 590 -25.00 29.96 -20.51
C GLY A 590 -26.41 29.51 -20.89
N LYS A 591 -26.78 28.26 -20.56
CA LYS A 591 -28.14 27.76 -20.80
C LYS A 591 -29.19 28.44 -19.94
N SER A 592 -28.90 28.69 -18.68
CA SER A 592 -29.83 29.40 -17.76
C SER A 592 -30.12 30.81 -18.21
N LYS A 593 -29.09 31.51 -18.78
CA LYS A 593 -29.24 32.86 -19.32
C LYS A 593 -30.13 32.90 -20.55
N THR A 594 -30.08 31.87 -21.40
CA THR A 594 -30.84 31.83 -22.68
C THR A 594 -32.25 31.29 -22.54
N HIS A 595 -32.54 30.44 -21.57
CA HIS A 595 -33.83 29.71 -21.46
C HIS A 595 -34.70 30.09 -20.25
N LEU A 596 -34.15 30.60 -19.16
CA LEU A 596 -34.92 30.94 -17.97
C LEU A 596 -35.37 32.41 -17.86
N PHE A 597 -34.83 33.29 -18.69
CA PHE A 597 -35.14 34.74 -18.64
C PHE A 597 -35.49 35.34 -20.00
N GLY A 598 -35.76 34.51 -20.99
CA GLY A 598 -36.27 34.90 -22.28
C GLY A 598 -37.78 34.75 -22.34
N ASN A 599 -38.47 35.53 -21.53
CA ASN A 599 -39.87 36.01 -21.73
C ASN A 599 -40.11 37.19 -20.80
#